data_40d595f9f07d2239774fef4771b6018e
#
_entry.id   40d595f9f07d2239774fef4771b6018e
#
_cell.length_a   1.000
_cell.length_b   1.000
_cell.length_c   1.000
_cell.angle_alpha   90.00
_cell.angle_beta   90.00
_cell.angle_gamma   90.00
#
_symmetry.space_group_name_H-M   'P 1'
#
loop_
_entity.id
_entity.type
_entity.pdbx_description
1 polymer ?
#
loop_
_entity_poly.entity_id
_entity_poly.type
_entity_poly.pdbx_seq_one_letter_code
_entity_poly.pdbx_strand_id
1 'polypeptide(L)'
;HPELGDETIAVVFFMDLGLKRCQQMFADLNRYAVRPSKSLGVLYDQRDEKAELARLVVMRAPFFKDIVEMEKSSLSLRSRKLFTLSAFYSATKSLLDGINQDERKEEDADTAIEYWEEVAKQFPEWKMVHDRKMVAGEVRQDFIHSHGIVLQALGSVGNSLLRENKTGWKRKLKSLKKIDWSRNNSKTWEGRAMI
;
A
#
# COMPACT_ATOMS: atom_id res chain seq x y z
N HIS A 1 15.23 29.36 10.85
CA HIS A 1 15.75 28.08 11.30
C HIS A 1 17.23 28.01 10.96
N PRO A 2 18.14 27.99 11.93
CA PRO A 2 19.59 27.96 11.68
C PRO A 2 20.03 26.73 10.87
N GLU A 3 19.29 25.63 10.99
CA GLU A 3 19.56 24.36 10.30
C GLU A 3 19.36 24.41 8.77
N LEU A 4 18.69 25.47 8.26
CA LEU A 4 18.44 25.66 6.84
C LEU A 4 19.35 26.76 6.23
N GLY A 5 20.33 27.28 7.00
CA GLY A 5 21.17 28.38 6.57
C GLY A 5 22.05 28.09 5.36
N ASP A 6 22.40 26.82 5.16
CA ASP A 6 23.25 26.35 4.05
C ASP A 6 22.45 25.76 2.88
N GLU A 7 21.10 25.72 3.00
CA GLU A 7 20.24 25.21 1.93
C GLU A 7 20.08 26.24 0.81
N THR A 8 20.07 25.77 -0.43
CA THR A 8 19.89 26.61 -1.61
C THR A 8 18.53 26.34 -2.26
N ILE A 9 17.83 27.39 -2.60
CA ILE A 9 16.57 27.34 -3.34
C ILE A 9 16.79 27.96 -4.73
N ALA A 10 16.45 27.22 -5.78
CA ALA A 10 16.42 27.77 -7.12
C ALA A 10 15.19 28.69 -7.26
N VAL A 11 15.41 29.95 -7.59
CA VAL A 11 14.36 30.94 -7.79
C VAL A 11 14.39 31.42 -9.22
N VAL A 12 13.23 31.35 -9.89
CA VAL A 12 13.06 31.93 -11.25
C VAL A 12 12.19 33.17 -11.13
N PHE A 13 12.74 34.30 -11.50
CA PHE A 13 12.01 35.56 -11.52
C PHE A 13 11.43 35.80 -12.93
N PHE A 14 10.14 36.08 -12.98
CA PHE A 14 9.46 36.48 -14.21
C PHE A 14 9.18 37.97 -14.13
N MET A 15 9.54 38.69 -15.19
CA MET A 15 9.17 40.11 -15.33
C MET A 15 7.65 40.21 -15.38
N ASP A 16 7.08 41.05 -14.53
CA ASP A 16 5.63 41.27 -14.50
C ASP A 16 5.17 42.01 -15.76
N LEU A 17 4.47 41.30 -16.61
CA LEU A 17 3.84 41.81 -17.83
C LEU A 17 2.32 41.95 -17.67
N GLY A 18 1.83 41.98 -16.44
CA GLY A 18 0.43 42.15 -16.07
C GLY A 18 -0.27 40.92 -15.53
N LEU A 19 -1.29 41.17 -14.75
CA LEU A 19 -2.02 40.14 -13.97
C LEU A 19 -2.53 38.97 -14.80
N LYS A 20 -3.04 39.19 -15.99
CA LYS A 20 -3.54 38.13 -16.90
C LYS A 20 -2.46 37.13 -17.26
N ARG A 21 -1.24 37.61 -17.52
CA ARG A 21 -0.11 36.74 -17.88
C ARG A 21 0.39 35.94 -16.69
N CYS A 22 0.43 36.56 -15.50
CA CYS A 22 0.79 35.86 -14.27
C CYS A 22 -0.24 34.76 -13.93
N GLN A 23 -1.53 35.05 -14.07
CA GLN A 23 -2.59 34.06 -13.90
C GLN A 23 -2.51 32.93 -14.92
N GLN A 24 -2.25 33.23 -16.18
CA GLN A 24 -2.09 32.19 -17.20
C GLN A 24 -0.88 31.31 -16.91
N MET A 25 0.25 31.89 -16.56
CA MET A 25 1.47 31.15 -16.23
C MET A 25 1.26 30.27 -14.99
N PHE A 26 0.59 30.79 -13.95
CA PHE A 26 0.21 29.98 -12.79
C PHE A 26 -0.70 28.81 -13.18
N ALA A 27 -1.68 29.04 -14.03
CA ALA A 27 -2.58 28.00 -14.52
C ALA A 27 -1.83 26.92 -15.33
N ASP A 28 -0.89 27.35 -16.19
CA ASP A 28 -0.09 26.45 -17.02
C ASP A 28 0.89 25.60 -16.17
N LEU A 29 1.59 26.21 -15.22
CA LEU A 29 2.47 25.51 -14.30
C LEU A 29 1.70 24.46 -13.48
N ASN A 30 0.49 24.78 -13.00
CA ASN A 30 -0.32 23.84 -12.26
C ASN A 30 -0.98 22.78 -13.14
N ARG A 31 -1.36 23.13 -14.38
CA ARG A 31 -1.97 22.18 -15.33
C ARG A 31 -1.02 21.07 -15.73
N TYR A 32 0.25 21.37 -15.89
CA TYR A 32 1.29 20.44 -16.33
C TYR A 32 2.12 19.88 -15.17
N ALA A 33 1.81 20.25 -13.93
CA ALA A 33 2.46 19.68 -12.76
C ALA A 33 2.21 18.18 -12.71
N VAL A 34 3.26 17.39 -12.84
CA VAL A 34 3.20 15.94 -12.65
C VAL A 34 3.00 15.67 -11.17
N ARG A 35 1.81 15.21 -10.82
CA ARG A 35 1.53 14.81 -9.42
C ARG A 35 2.35 13.57 -9.08
N PRO A 36 3.10 13.58 -7.98
CA PRO A 36 3.76 12.38 -7.50
C PRO A 36 2.77 11.22 -7.35
N SER A 37 3.22 10.00 -7.60
CA SER A 37 2.38 8.83 -7.38
C SER A 37 2.00 8.73 -5.90
N LYS A 38 0.85 8.11 -5.59
CA LYS A 38 0.45 7.88 -4.20
C LYS A 38 1.48 7.05 -3.43
N SER A 39 2.16 6.11 -4.10
CA SER A 39 3.24 5.33 -3.49
C SER A 39 4.45 6.19 -3.15
N LEU A 40 4.84 7.13 -4.03
CA LEU A 40 5.90 8.09 -3.71
C LEU A 40 5.52 8.99 -2.53
N GLY A 41 4.26 9.41 -2.43
CA GLY A 41 3.76 10.13 -1.26
C GLY A 41 4.00 9.33 0.02
N VAL A 42 3.56 8.07 0.06
CA VAL A 42 3.78 7.18 1.21
C VAL A 42 5.28 6.94 1.46
N LEU A 43 6.09 6.80 0.40
CA LEU A 43 7.51 6.50 0.53
C LEU A 43 8.30 7.64 1.19
N TYR A 44 7.99 8.88 0.85
CA TYR A 44 8.75 10.06 1.30
C TYR A 44 8.06 10.91 2.37
N ASP A 45 6.80 10.62 2.73
CA ASP A 45 6.14 11.33 3.83
C ASP A 45 6.73 10.89 5.17
N GLN A 46 7.55 11.78 5.76
CA GLN A 46 8.17 11.59 7.07
C GLN A 46 7.25 12.00 8.23
N ARG A 47 6.10 12.63 7.93
CA ARG A 47 5.17 13.12 8.95
C ARG A 47 4.05 12.13 9.24
N ASP A 48 3.77 11.23 8.30
CA ASP A 48 2.75 10.19 8.46
C ASP A 48 3.36 8.95 9.11
N GLU A 49 3.12 8.78 10.41
CA GLU A 49 3.57 7.61 11.18
C GLU A 49 3.04 6.28 10.63
N LYS A 50 1.84 6.28 10.07
CA LYS A 50 1.27 5.09 9.44
C LYS A 50 1.97 4.76 8.12
N ALA A 51 2.46 5.78 7.41
CA ALA A 51 3.31 5.57 6.23
C ALA A 51 4.66 4.97 6.63
N GLU A 52 5.25 5.44 7.72
CA GLU A 52 6.47 4.87 8.29
C GLU A 52 6.28 3.39 8.66
N LEU A 53 5.22 3.06 9.38
CA LEU A 53 4.88 1.68 9.73
C LEU A 53 4.71 0.79 8.49
N ALA A 54 3.99 1.24 7.47
CA ALA A 54 3.83 0.46 6.25
C ALA A 54 5.18 0.22 5.53
N ARG A 55 6.06 1.23 5.50
CA ARG A 55 7.43 1.06 4.97
C ARG A 55 8.23 0.04 5.78
N LEU A 56 8.19 0.15 7.12
CA LEU A 56 8.89 -0.79 8.01
C LEU A 56 8.43 -2.23 7.79
N VAL A 57 7.12 -2.46 7.69
CA VAL A 57 6.57 -3.79 7.42
C VAL A 57 7.09 -4.35 6.11
N VAL A 58 7.04 -3.57 5.02
CA VAL A 58 7.54 -4.03 3.71
C VAL A 58 9.05 -4.27 3.74
N MET A 59 9.82 -3.43 4.42
CA MET A 59 11.29 -3.55 4.45
C MET A 59 11.78 -4.68 5.34
N ARG A 60 11.10 -4.94 6.47
CA ARG A 60 11.49 -5.96 7.45
C ARG A 60 10.96 -7.35 7.10
N ALA A 61 9.86 -7.46 6.35
CA ALA A 61 9.32 -8.73 5.89
C ALA A 61 9.89 -9.07 4.50
N PRO A 62 10.87 -10.00 4.40
CA PRO A 62 11.56 -10.32 3.14
C PRO A 62 10.57 -10.70 2.04
N PHE A 63 9.52 -11.41 2.39
CA PHE A 63 8.46 -11.80 1.46
C PHE A 63 7.83 -10.59 0.74
N PHE A 64 7.47 -9.54 1.48
CA PHE A 64 6.80 -8.37 0.90
C PHE A 64 7.76 -7.44 0.16
N LYS A 65 9.00 -7.36 0.57
CA LYS A 65 10.04 -6.58 -0.12
C LYS A 65 10.16 -6.97 -1.60
N ASP A 66 10.02 -8.25 -1.88
CA ASP A 66 10.16 -8.76 -3.26
C ASP A 66 8.91 -8.56 -4.11
N ILE A 67 7.72 -8.49 -3.52
CA ILE A 67 6.45 -8.43 -4.26
C ILE A 67 5.71 -7.09 -4.16
N VAL A 68 6.21 -6.12 -3.39
CA VAL A 68 5.64 -4.76 -3.30
C VAL A 68 6.44 -3.78 -4.16
N GLU A 69 5.74 -2.98 -4.96
CA GLU A 69 6.26 -1.87 -5.74
C GLU A 69 6.24 -0.59 -4.88
N MET A 70 7.41 0.02 -4.69
CA MET A 70 7.58 1.13 -3.74
C MET A 70 7.23 2.50 -4.32
N GLU A 71 7.44 2.70 -5.61
CA GLU A 71 7.37 4.04 -6.23
C GLU A 71 6.11 4.25 -7.06
N LYS A 72 5.67 3.22 -7.79
CA LYS A 72 4.53 3.32 -8.71
C LYS A 72 3.22 3.00 -8.00
N SER A 73 2.17 3.76 -8.32
CA SER A 73 0.81 3.50 -7.82
C SER A 73 -0.02 2.60 -8.74
N SER A 74 0.54 2.21 -9.89
CA SER A 74 -0.07 1.26 -10.81
C SER A 74 0.96 0.25 -11.28
N LEU A 75 0.51 -0.96 -11.53
CA LEU A 75 1.36 -2.07 -11.95
C LEU A 75 0.99 -2.47 -13.38
N SER A 76 1.96 -2.43 -14.30
CA SER A 76 1.77 -3.01 -15.62
C SER A 76 1.64 -4.54 -15.54
N LEU A 77 1.05 -5.18 -16.54
CA LEU A 77 0.95 -6.64 -16.60
C LEU A 77 2.32 -7.34 -16.54
N ARG A 78 3.35 -6.68 -17.05
CA ARG A 78 4.72 -7.20 -17.04
C ARG A 78 5.44 -6.99 -15.70
N SER A 79 4.85 -6.25 -14.76
CA SER A 79 5.47 -6.03 -13.44
C SER A 79 5.56 -7.34 -12.68
N ARG A 80 6.72 -7.57 -12.07
CA ARG A 80 6.97 -8.70 -11.16
C ARG A 80 6.37 -8.48 -9.78
N LYS A 81 5.90 -7.26 -9.51
CA LYS A 81 5.31 -6.90 -8.23
C LYS A 81 3.82 -7.23 -8.21
N LEU A 82 3.34 -7.64 -7.06
CA LEU A 82 1.96 -8.04 -6.84
C LEU A 82 1.13 -6.88 -6.29
N PHE A 83 1.73 -6.06 -5.46
CA PHE A 83 1.09 -4.93 -4.77
C PHE A 83 1.85 -3.62 -5.00
N THR A 84 1.17 -2.51 -4.77
CA THR A 84 1.80 -1.18 -4.65
C THR A 84 1.95 -0.80 -3.18
N LEU A 85 2.94 0.02 -2.84
CA LEU A 85 3.11 0.53 -1.48
C LEU A 85 1.87 1.28 -1.00
N SER A 86 1.22 2.05 -1.88
CA SER A 86 -0.01 2.78 -1.52
C SER A 86 -1.18 1.85 -1.15
N ALA A 87 -1.32 0.70 -1.83
CA ALA A 87 -2.33 -0.29 -1.48
C ALA A 87 -1.99 -0.97 -0.14
N PHE A 88 -0.71 -1.32 0.04
CA PHE A 88 -0.23 -1.94 1.28
C PHE A 88 -0.33 -1.00 2.48
N TYR A 89 -0.04 0.29 2.28
CA TYR A 89 -0.26 1.34 3.28
C TYR A 89 -1.72 1.42 3.73
N SER A 90 -2.67 1.49 2.77
CA SER A 90 -4.10 1.55 3.10
C SER A 90 -4.55 0.32 3.89
N ALA A 91 -4.05 -0.85 3.53
CA ALA A 91 -4.35 -2.11 4.20
C ALA A 91 -3.76 -2.18 5.62
N THR A 92 -2.50 -1.77 5.79
CA THR A 92 -1.83 -1.74 7.11
C THR A 92 -2.44 -0.68 8.01
N LYS A 93 -2.84 0.47 7.45
CA LYS A 93 -3.60 1.48 8.18
C LYS A 93 -4.92 0.94 8.72
N SER A 94 -5.66 0.16 7.91
CA SER A 94 -6.90 -0.49 8.35
C SER A 94 -6.66 -1.57 9.40
N LEU A 95 -5.54 -2.29 9.32
CA LEU A 95 -5.15 -3.31 10.28
C LEU A 95 -4.90 -2.70 11.68
N LEU A 96 -4.18 -1.59 11.73
CA LEU A 96 -3.75 -0.95 12.97
C LEU A 96 -4.68 0.17 13.45
N ASP A 97 -5.86 0.33 12.83
CA ASP A 97 -6.79 1.37 13.20
C ASP A 97 -7.31 1.19 14.63
N GLY A 98 -7.00 2.16 15.51
CA GLY A 98 -7.35 2.12 16.93
C GLY A 98 -6.77 0.95 17.74
N ILE A 99 -5.75 0.25 17.22
CA ILE A 99 -4.90 -0.68 17.96
C ILE A 99 -3.68 0.13 18.36
N ASN A 100 -3.41 0.25 19.65
CA ASN A 100 -2.34 1.04 20.26
C ASN A 100 -2.35 2.54 19.92
N GLN A 101 -2.78 3.34 20.89
CA GLN A 101 -2.72 4.81 20.83
C GLN A 101 -1.46 5.37 21.50
N ASP A 102 -0.64 4.53 22.11
CA ASP A 102 0.57 4.93 22.84
C ASP A 102 1.82 4.47 22.07
N GLU A 103 2.60 5.42 21.59
CA GLU A 103 4.02 5.50 21.17
C GLU A 103 4.87 4.21 20.91
N ARG A 104 4.26 3.04 20.67
CA ARG A 104 4.97 1.77 20.51
C ARG A 104 5.09 1.34 19.04
N LYS A 105 5.68 2.19 18.22
CA LYS A 105 5.83 1.95 16.76
C LYS A 105 6.48 0.60 16.42
N GLU A 106 7.42 0.13 17.23
CA GLU A 106 8.12 -1.14 17.01
C GLU A 106 7.18 -2.34 17.22
N GLU A 107 6.38 -2.34 18.29
CA GLU A 107 5.43 -3.41 18.58
C GLU A 107 4.31 -3.48 17.54
N ASP A 108 3.89 -2.32 17.04
CA ASP A 108 2.89 -2.22 15.96
C ASP A 108 3.45 -2.74 14.63
N ALA A 109 4.71 -2.44 14.33
CA ALA A 109 5.38 -2.98 13.16
C ALA A 109 5.50 -4.49 13.23
N ASP A 110 5.94 -5.03 14.37
CA ASP A 110 6.09 -6.48 14.57
C ASP A 110 4.73 -7.20 14.48
N THR A 111 3.69 -6.62 15.07
CA THR A 111 2.31 -7.14 14.97
C THR A 111 1.82 -7.15 13.54
N ALA A 112 2.06 -6.09 12.79
CA ALA A 112 1.65 -5.99 11.39
C ALA A 112 2.46 -6.95 10.51
N ILE A 113 3.77 -7.10 10.75
CA ILE A 113 4.61 -8.07 10.04
C ILE A 113 4.07 -9.47 10.26
N GLU A 114 3.88 -9.86 11.51
CA GLU A 114 3.37 -11.19 11.87
C GLU A 114 2.00 -11.46 11.21
N TYR A 115 1.11 -10.47 11.23
CA TYR A 115 -0.21 -10.59 10.60
C TYR A 115 -0.09 -10.81 9.10
N TRP A 116 0.65 -9.96 8.38
CA TRP A 116 0.77 -10.05 6.93
C TRP A 116 1.50 -11.30 6.47
N GLU A 117 2.48 -11.78 7.22
CA GLU A 117 3.13 -13.07 6.96
C GLU A 117 2.16 -14.25 7.12
N GLU A 118 1.30 -14.24 8.14
CA GLU A 118 0.28 -15.26 8.31
C GLU A 118 -0.80 -15.19 7.21
N VAL A 119 -1.17 -13.99 6.77
CA VAL A 119 -2.06 -13.81 5.59
C VAL A 119 -1.40 -14.37 4.34
N ALA A 120 -0.13 -14.08 4.09
CA ALA A 120 0.59 -14.57 2.92
C ALA A 120 0.61 -16.11 2.84
N LYS A 121 0.64 -16.81 3.97
CA LYS A 121 0.57 -18.27 4.02
C LYS A 121 -0.79 -18.85 3.57
N GLN A 122 -1.82 -17.99 3.48
CA GLN A 122 -3.15 -18.43 3.05
C GLN A 122 -3.33 -18.35 1.52
N PHE A 123 -2.45 -17.65 0.81
CA PHE A 123 -2.51 -17.43 -0.64
C PHE A 123 -1.31 -18.10 -1.33
N PRO A 124 -1.46 -19.33 -1.83
CA PRO A 124 -0.37 -20.04 -2.52
C PRO A 124 0.17 -19.27 -3.72
N GLU A 125 -0.68 -18.53 -4.43
CA GLU A 125 -0.31 -17.75 -5.61
C GLU A 125 0.69 -16.64 -5.27
N TRP A 126 0.57 -16.02 -4.08
CA TRP A 126 1.53 -15.01 -3.64
C TRP A 126 2.92 -15.62 -3.45
N LYS A 127 2.97 -16.83 -2.87
CA LYS A 127 4.23 -17.57 -2.73
C LYS A 127 4.79 -17.97 -4.08
N MET A 128 3.95 -18.43 -5.01
CA MET A 128 4.40 -18.79 -6.35
C MET A 128 4.97 -17.59 -7.11
N VAL A 129 4.39 -16.40 -6.94
CA VAL A 129 4.95 -15.15 -7.50
C VAL A 129 6.29 -14.81 -6.85
N HIS A 130 6.38 -14.86 -5.52
CA HIS A 130 7.63 -14.61 -4.80
C HIS A 130 8.72 -15.59 -5.26
N ASP A 131 8.42 -16.87 -5.36
CA ASP A 131 9.33 -17.94 -5.80
C ASP A 131 9.58 -17.92 -7.32
N ARG A 132 9.01 -16.95 -8.06
CA ARG A 132 9.10 -16.81 -9.53
C ARG A 132 8.56 -18.01 -10.32
N LYS A 133 7.62 -18.74 -9.76
CA LYS A 133 6.93 -19.88 -10.39
C LYS A 133 5.63 -19.47 -11.09
N MET A 134 5.15 -18.26 -10.83
CA MET A 134 3.95 -17.69 -11.45
C MET A 134 4.17 -16.21 -11.76
N VAL A 135 3.56 -15.73 -12.83
CA VAL A 135 3.66 -14.32 -13.25
C VAL A 135 2.71 -13.46 -12.43
N ALA A 136 3.22 -12.42 -11.78
CA ALA A 136 2.40 -11.52 -10.96
C ALA A 136 1.26 -10.87 -11.75
N GLY A 137 1.45 -10.60 -13.05
CA GLY A 137 0.43 -10.09 -13.95
C GLY A 137 -0.77 -11.02 -14.07
N GLU A 138 -0.53 -12.32 -14.23
CA GLU A 138 -1.58 -13.35 -14.30
C GLU A 138 -2.37 -13.41 -12.99
N VAL A 139 -1.67 -13.45 -11.84
CA VAL A 139 -2.34 -13.44 -10.54
C VAL A 139 -3.24 -12.22 -10.37
N ARG A 140 -2.78 -11.03 -10.83
CA ARG A 140 -3.62 -9.82 -10.78
C ARG A 140 -4.81 -9.84 -11.74
N GLN A 141 -4.73 -10.60 -12.83
CA GLN A 141 -5.83 -10.76 -13.77
C GLN A 141 -6.84 -11.81 -13.31
N ASP A 142 -6.35 -12.91 -12.77
CA ASP A 142 -7.19 -14.09 -12.51
C ASP A 142 -7.77 -14.11 -11.09
N PHE A 143 -7.12 -13.41 -10.15
CA PHE A 143 -7.52 -13.44 -8.74
C PHE A 143 -7.74 -12.04 -8.17
N ILE A 144 -8.77 -11.91 -7.34
CA ILE A 144 -9.10 -10.64 -6.68
C ILE A 144 -8.28 -10.39 -5.41
N HIS A 145 -7.73 -11.42 -4.78
CA HIS A 145 -6.95 -11.28 -3.54
C HIS A 145 -5.67 -10.45 -3.70
N SER A 146 -5.26 -10.14 -4.93
CA SER A 146 -4.15 -9.23 -5.25
C SER A 146 -4.58 -7.78 -5.41
N HIS A 147 -5.87 -7.45 -5.30
CA HIS A 147 -6.38 -6.10 -5.46
C HIS A 147 -6.30 -5.31 -4.16
N GLY A 148 -6.02 -4.01 -4.27
CA GLY A 148 -5.86 -3.12 -3.12
C GLY A 148 -7.09 -3.07 -2.21
N ILE A 149 -8.30 -3.15 -2.77
CA ILE A 149 -9.54 -3.18 -1.98
C ILE A 149 -9.64 -4.45 -1.13
N VAL A 150 -9.21 -5.59 -1.66
CA VAL A 150 -9.21 -6.85 -0.89
C VAL A 150 -8.12 -6.84 0.17
N LEU A 151 -6.92 -6.29 -0.13
CA LEU A 151 -5.90 -6.05 0.89
C LEU A 151 -6.45 -5.20 2.05
N GLN A 152 -7.14 -4.12 1.73
CA GLN A 152 -7.74 -3.26 2.75
C GLN A 152 -8.78 -4.00 3.58
N ALA A 153 -9.63 -4.82 2.94
CA ALA A 153 -10.61 -5.65 3.63
C ALA A 153 -9.91 -6.68 4.55
N LEU A 154 -8.82 -7.31 4.09
CA LEU A 154 -8.00 -8.20 4.91
C LEU A 154 -7.40 -7.45 6.12
N GLY A 155 -6.94 -6.20 5.93
CA GLY A 155 -6.50 -5.35 7.04
C GLY A 155 -7.61 -5.12 8.06
N SER A 156 -8.82 -4.77 7.62
CA SER A 156 -9.97 -4.56 8.51
C SER A 156 -10.38 -5.83 9.26
N VAL A 157 -10.38 -6.98 8.58
CA VAL A 157 -10.59 -8.29 9.23
C VAL A 157 -9.51 -8.56 10.27
N GLY A 158 -8.25 -8.28 9.94
CA GLY A 158 -7.13 -8.41 10.88
C GLY A 158 -7.31 -7.56 12.12
N ASN A 159 -7.73 -6.31 11.95
CA ASN A 159 -8.04 -5.40 13.06
C ASN A 159 -9.05 -6.02 14.02
N SER A 160 -10.18 -6.50 13.50
CA SER A 160 -11.21 -7.17 14.31
C SER A 160 -10.65 -8.42 15.03
N LEU A 161 -9.88 -9.24 14.32
CA LEU A 161 -9.30 -10.46 14.87
C LEU A 161 -8.31 -10.19 16.00
N LEU A 162 -7.44 -9.18 15.84
CA LEU A 162 -6.44 -8.81 16.83
C LEU A 162 -7.08 -8.20 18.09
N ARG A 163 -8.18 -7.46 17.94
CA ARG A 163 -8.94 -6.92 19.07
C ARG A 163 -9.70 -7.98 19.84
N GLU A 164 -10.35 -8.90 19.13
CA GLU A 164 -11.20 -9.92 19.78
C GLU A 164 -10.39 -11.02 20.46
N ASN A 165 -9.29 -11.46 19.85
CA ASN A 165 -8.59 -12.66 20.32
C ASN A 165 -7.08 -12.59 20.00
N LYS A 166 -6.31 -12.08 20.95
CA LYS A 166 -4.86 -11.94 20.82
C LYS A 166 -4.09 -13.24 20.50
N THR A 167 -4.65 -14.41 20.82
CA THR A 167 -3.92 -15.69 20.70
C THR A 167 -4.46 -16.63 19.63
N GLY A 168 -5.72 -16.48 19.21
CA GLY A 168 -6.41 -17.42 18.31
C GLY A 168 -6.59 -16.97 16.86
N TRP A 169 -6.22 -15.75 16.53
CA TRP A 169 -6.49 -15.14 15.24
C TRP A 169 -5.85 -15.87 14.05
N LYS A 170 -4.64 -16.41 14.21
CA LYS A 170 -3.95 -17.17 13.16
C LYS A 170 -4.78 -18.37 12.67
N ARG A 171 -5.49 -19.05 13.59
CA ARG A 171 -6.34 -20.16 13.21
C ARG A 171 -7.56 -19.72 12.40
N LYS A 172 -8.12 -18.55 12.73
CA LYS A 172 -9.25 -17.97 11.98
C LYS A 172 -8.87 -17.61 10.55
N LEU A 173 -7.64 -17.14 10.30
CA LEU A 173 -7.14 -16.83 8.94
C LEU A 173 -7.12 -18.04 8.01
N LYS A 174 -7.01 -19.26 8.52
CA LYS A 174 -7.04 -20.48 7.67
C LYS A 174 -8.33 -20.63 6.87
N SER A 175 -9.40 -19.95 7.29
CA SER A 175 -10.67 -19.94 6.54
C SER A 175 -10.55 -19.24 5.18
N LEU A 176 -9.57 -18.34 5.01
CA LEU A 176 -9.30 -17.66 3.73
C LEU A 176 -9.00 -18.65 2.59
N LYS A 177 -8.41 -19.82 2.91
CA LYS A 177 -8.15 -20.88 1.92
C LYS A 177 -9.40 -21.54 1.37
N LYS A 178 -10.55 -21.40 2.04
CA LYS A 178 -11.83 -21.99 1.63
C LYS A 178 -12.61 -21.09 0.67
N ILE A 179 -12.15 -19.86 0.50
CA ILE A 179 -12.81 -18.87 -0.36
C ILE A 179 -12.25 -19.05 -1.77
N ASP A 180 -13.14 -19.12 -2.74
CA ASP A 180 -12.75 -19.05 -4.15
C ASP A 180 -12.51 -17.58 -4.53
N TRP A 181 -11.22 -17.25 -4.65
CA TRP A 181 -10.74 -15.91 -4.98
C TRP A 181 -10.63 -15.64 -6.48
N SER A 182 -11.03 -16.59 -7.31
CA SER A 182 -11.02 -16.40 -8.76
C SER A 182 -11.97 -15.28 -9.19
N ARG A 183 -11.55 -14.48 -10.16
CA ARG A 183 -12.43 -13.51 -10.82
C ARG A 183 -13.60 -14.16 -11.54
N ASN A 184 -13.47 -15.42 -11.93
CA ASN A 184 -14.57 -16.17 -12.57
C ASN A 184 -15.75 -16.43 -11.62
N ASN A 185 -15.54 -16.27 -10.31
CA ASN A 185 -16.59 -16.35 -9.30
C ASN A 185 -17.38 -15.04 -9.21
N SER A 186 -18.03 -14.63 -10.31
CA SER A 186 -18.81 -13.39 -10.41
C SER A 186 -19.93 -13.34 -9.35
N LYS A 187 -20.56 -14.48 -9.07
CA LYS A 187 -21.61 -14.59 -8.04
C LYS A 187 -21.17 -14.06 -6.66
N THR A 188 -19.92 -14.25 -6.31
CA THR A 188 -19.37 -13.80 -5.02
C THR A 188 -18.83 -12.39 -5.09
N TRP A 189 -18.21 -12.00 -6.22
CA TRP A 189 -17.34 -10.81 -6.26
C TRP A 189 -17.91 -9.63 -7.04
N GLU A 190 -18.89 -9.85 -7.94
CA GLU A 190 -19.55 -8.78 -8.69
C GLU A 190 -20.30 -7.84 -7.72
N GLY A 191 -20.15 -6.54 -7.92
CA GLY A 191 -20.68 -5.51 -7.06
C GLY A 191 -20.02 -5.37 -5.68
N ARG A 192 -18.95 -6.14 -5.39
CA ARG A 192 -18.17 -6.07 -4.14
C ARG A 192 -16.71 -5.70 -4.39
N ALA A 193 -15.98 -6.54 -5.06
CA ALA A 193 -14.57 -6.34 -5.40
C ALA A 193 -14.33 -6.27 -6.92
N MET A 194 -15.36 -6.45 -7.71
CA MET A 194 -15.40 -6.29 -9.16
C MET A 194 -16.58 -5.39 -9.56
N ILE A 195 -16.34 -4.52 -10.55
CA ILE A 195 -17.33 -3.66 -11.20
C ILE A 195 -17.66 -4.25 -12.55
#